data_a219667342a18b80b1ec0cef84012ad4
#
_entry.id   a219667342a18b80b1ec0cef84012ad4
#
_cell.length_a   1.000
_cell.length_b   1.000
_cell.length_c   1.000
_cell.angle_alpha   90.00
_cell.angle_beta   90.00
_cell.angle_gamma   90.00
#
_symmetry.space_group_name_H-M   'P 1'
#
loop_
_entity.id
_entity.type
_entity.pdbx_description
1 polymer ?
#
loop_
_entity_poly.entity_id
_entity_poly.type
_entity_poly.pdbx_seq_one_letter_code
_entity_poly.pdbx_strand_id
1 'polypeptide(L)'
;MTRDLNPDWIIPSWPAPANVRAVCTTRAGGASNPPFDTMNLGDHVGDDLDQVAHNRALLRDAIHATPVFLTQVHGVHVVQHGQQTVTPSHKPSQNEPDTDLARLGLHGRQGLQADACITRHPGVACTIMVADCLPVLFTNRQGTAVGAAHAGWRGLAGKPGQPRSGVLAAIYQQFRPLAPVNTTQIATNIIAYQALAKSPGRKLEQASAPQASAAQDTLVWLGPCIGPDKFEVGGEVRDAFLTQDAAARAMFKPLGAGKWLADLAGLARLRLRALGIESIYGNDGSRAWCAASNPSRFFSHRRDALVLGGSGRMAACIWLS
;
A
#
# COMPACT_ATOMS: atom_id res chain seq x y z
N MET A 1 -3.90 -18.77 16.50
CA MET A 1 -2.53 -18.28 16.30
C MET A 1 -2.46 -16.74 16.30
N THR A 2 -3.16 -16.07 17.23
CA THR A 2 -3.08 -14.61 17.43
C THR A 2 -2.55 -14.26 18.83
N ARG A 3 -2.01 -15.26 19.56
CA ARG A 3 -1.58 -15.07 20.96
C ARG A 3 -0.29 -14.25 21.10
N ASP A 4 0.48 -14.08 20.03
CA ASP A 4 1.81 -13.45 20.08
C ASP A 4 1.81 -11.99 19.59
N LEU A 5 0.70 -11.53 19.00
CA LEU A 5 0.58 -10.13 18.55
C LEU A 5 0.36 -9.19 19.75
N ASN A 6 1.04 -8.04 19.74
CA ASN A 6 0.78 -6.99 20.71
C ASN A 6 -0.71 -6.59 20.67
N PRO A 7 -1.44 -6.59 21.81
CA PRO A 7 -2.87 -6.29 21.85
C PRO A 7 -3.23 -4.87 21.40
N ASP A 8 -2.29 -3.94 21.42
CA ASP A 8 -2.47 -2.57 20.96
C ASP A 8 -2.43 -2.44 19.42
N TRP A 9 -1.93 -3.47 18.71
CA TRP A 9 -1.86 -3.44 17.26
C TRP A 9 -3.24 -3.67 16.63
N ILE A 10 -3.45 -3.11 15.45
CA ILE A 10 -4.72 -3.20 14.73
C ILE A 10 -4.69 -4.42 13.83
N ILE A 11 -5.60 -5.36 14.07
CA ILE A 11 -5.86 -6.46 13.14
C ILE A 11 -7.00 -6.00 12.22
N PRO A 12 -6.78 -5.93 10.88
CA PRO A 12 -7.83 -5.55 9.94
C PRO A 12 -9.08 -6.42 10.06
N SER A 13 -10.23 -5.78 10.28
CA SER A 13 -11.54 -6.45 10.24
C SER A 13 -12.10 -6.33 8.82
N TRP A 14 -11.94 -7.37 8.02
CA TRP A 14 -12.36 -7.48 6.64
C TRP A 14 -12.50 -8.95 6.22
N PRO A 15 -13.26 -9.27 5.15
CA PRO A 15 -13.49 -10.66 4.75
C PRO A 15 -12.34 -11.23 3.91
N ALA A 16 -11.10 -11.05 4.38
CA ALA A 16 -9.95 -11.65 3.73
C ALA A 16 -9.94 -13.18 3.88
N PRO A 17 -9.40 -13.94 2.92
CA PRO A 17 -9.20 -15.38 3.04
C PRO A 17 -8.38 -15.77 4.27
N ALA A 18 -8.63 -16.95 4.82
CA ALA A 18 -8.02 -17.41 6.07
C ALA A 18 -6.47 -17.49 6.04
N ASN A 19 -5.89 -17.68 4.86
CA ASN A 19 -4.44 -17.68 4.64
C ASN A 19 -3.86 -16.27 4.44
N VAL A 20 -4.69 -15.22 4.40
CA VAL A 20 -4.23 -13.83 4.33
C VAL A 20 -4.18 -13.26 5.74
N ARG A 21 -3.02 -12.83 6.15
CA ARG A 21 -2.76 -12.21 7.45
C ARG A 21 -2.37 -10.75 7.26
N ALA A 22 -2.84 -9.90 8.16
CA ALA A 22 -2.47 -8.48 8.14
C ALA A 22 -2.48 -7.90 9.55
N VAL A 23 -1.63 -6.90 9.77
CA VAL A 23 -1.55 -6.14 11.01
C VAL A 23 -1.09 -4.72 10.72
N CYS A 24 -1.55 -3.75 11.50
CA CYS A 24 -0.96 -2.43 11.55
C CYS A 24 -0.47 -2.17 12.98
N THR A 25 0.82 -1.87 13.15
CA THR A 25 1.38 -1.55 14.46
C THR A 25 0.84 -0.20 14.94
N THR A 26 0.90 -0.01 16.24
CA THR A 26 0.75 1.30 16.88
C THR A 26 2.12 1.81 17.35
N ARG A 27 2.15 2.94 18.07
CA ARG A 27 3.39 3.41 18.68
C ARG A 27 3.83 2.62 19.91
N ALA A 28 3.00 1.72 20.43
CA ALA A 28 3.25 0.99 21.67
C ALA A 28 3.96 -0.35 21.44
N GLY A 29 4.75 -0.78 22.44
CA GLY A 29 5.30 -2.13 22.53
C GLY A 29 6.72 -2.32 21.98
N GLY A 30 7.48 -1.26 21.82
CA GLY A 30 8.88 -1.30 21.40
C GLY A 30 9.84 -0.74 22.43
N ALA A 31 11.10 -0.49 22.03
CA ALA A 31 12.21 -0.07 22.87
C ALA A 31 12.69 1.36 22.61
N SER A 32 12.22 2.04 21.56
CA SER A 32 12.69 3.40 21.22
C SER A 32 12.33 4.43 22.29
N ASN A 33 13.22 5.39 22.49
CA ASN A 33 13.03 6.50 23.40
C ASN A 33 12.28 7.68 22.75
N PRO A 34 11.72 8.63 23.53
CA PRO A 34 11.16 9.85 22.98
C PRO A 34 12.14 10.59 22.06
N PRO A 35 11.67 11.17 20.94
CA PRO A 35 10.28 11.30 20.50
C PRO A 35 9.75 10.10 19.70
N PHE A 36 10.48 8.99 19.65
CA PHE A 36 10.19 7.78 18.87
C PHE A 36 9.51 6.67 19.69
N ASP A 37 9.07 6.98 20.90
CA ASP A 37 8.55 6.06 21.90
C ASP A 37 7.21 5.42 21.48
N THR A 38 7.15 4.08 21.43
CA THR A 38 8.25 3.13 21.73
C THR A 38 8.53 2.22 20.51
N MET A 39 7.55 1.95 19.64
CA MET A 39 7.60 0.99 18.53
C MET A 39 7.91 1.69 17.20
N ASN A 40 8.97 2.50 17.16
CA ASN A 40 9.42 3.07 15.90
C ASN A 40 10.08 2.01 15.02
N LEU A 41 9.66 1.95 13.75
CA LEU A 41 10.15 1.03 12.74
C LEU A 41 10.94 1.72 11.62
N GLY A 42 11.00 3.08 11.66
CA GLY A 42 11.70 3.89 10.66
C GLY A 42 13.16 4.11 11.02
N ASP A 43 14.07 3.64 10.17
CA ASP A 43 15.52 3.79 10.29
C ASP A 43 16.07 5.12 9.73
N HIS A 44 15.21 5.97 9.19
CA HIS A 44 15.52 7.22 8.49
C HIS A 44 15.00 8.46 9.23
N VAL A 45 14.55 8.31 10.48
CA VAL A 45 13.89 9.40 11.22
C VAL A 45 14.77 10.02 12.31
N GLY A 46 15.99 9.50 12.53
CA GLY A 46 16.93 9.99 13.51
C GLY A 46 16.86 9.30 14.87
N ASP A 47 16.20 8.14 14.95
CA ASP A 47 16.20 7.26 16.12
C ASP A 47 17.48 6.42 16.19
N ASP A 48 17.75 5.82 17.36
CA ASP A 48 18.80 4.83 17.56
C ASP A 48 18.55 3.59 16.72
N LEU A 49 19.52 3.25 15.86
CA LEU A 49 19.38 2.14 14.90
C LEU A 49 19.30 0.76 15.57
N ASP A 50 19.92 0.58 16.74
CA ASP A 50 19.85 -0.68 17.49
C ASP A 50 18.43 -0.88 18.07
N GLN A 51 17.79 0.21 18.54
CA GLN A 51 16.41 0.17 19.00
C GLN A 51 15.44 -0.08 17.84
N VAL A 52 15.67 0.54 16.67
CA VAL A 52 14.88 0.27 15.47
C VAL A 52 15.04 -1.18 15.01
N ALA A 53 16.27 -1.71 15.02
CA ALA A 53 16.53 -3.11 14.67
C ALA A 53 15.84 -4.07 15.65
N HIS A 54 15.87 -3.77 16.95
CA HIS A 54 15.12 -4.53 17.96
C HIS A 54 13.61 -4.50 17.70
N ASN A 55 13.03 -3.33 17.44
CA ASN A 55 11.60 -3.20 17.13
C ASN A 55 11.21 -3.97 15.85
N ARG A 56 12.05 -3.94 14.81
CA ARG A 56 11.84 -4.72 13.58
C ARG A 56 11.91 -6.23 13.84
N ALA A 57 12.79 -6.67 14.75
CA ALA A 57 12.85 -8.06 15.20
C ALA A 57 11.58 -8.48 15.95
N LEU A 58 11.10 -7.65 16.91
CA LEU A 58 9.82 -7.87 17.59
C LEU A 58 8.65 -8.01 16.61
N LEU A 59 8.58 -7.15 15.59
CA LEU A 59 7.55 -7.25 14.56
C LEU A 59 7.66 -8.56 13.79
N ARG A 60 8.84 -8.92 13.30
CA ARG A 60 9.09 -10.15 12.54
C ARG A 60 8.68 -11.39 13.34
N ASP A 61 9.11 -11.45 14.61
CA ASP A 61 8.85 -12.60 15.47
C ASP A 61 7.35 -12.73 15.81
N ALA A 62 6.65 -11.60 16.02
CA ALA A 62 5.21 -11.59 16.27
C ALA A 62 4.37 -12.00 15.07
N ILE A 63 4.77 -11.63 13.84
CA ILE A 63 4.00 -11.97 12.63
C ILE A 63 4.39 -13.31 12.00
N HIS A 64 5.50 -13.93 12.45
CA HIS A 64 6.07 -15.16 11.88
C HIS A 64 6.23 -15.10 10.35
N ALA A 65 6.65 -13.94 9.86
CA ALA A 65 6.91 -13.67 8.45
C ALA A 65 8.04 -12.65 8.33
N THR A 66 8.67 -12.54 7.17
CA THR A 66 9.76 -11.59 6.91
C THR A 66 9.19 -10.25 6.43
N PRO A 67 9.17 -9.18 7.26
CA PRO A 67 8.75 -7.87 6.81
C PRO A 67 9.80 -7.27 5.87
N VAL A 68 9.36 -6.81 4.70
CA VAL A 68 10.23 -6.15 3.72
C VAL A 68 9.94 -4.66 3.72
N PHE A 69 10.88 -3.88 4.23
CA PHE A 69 10.79 -2.43 4.31
C PHE A 69 11.28 -1.77 3.01
N LEU A 70 10.59 -0.72 2.59
CA LEU A 70 10.91 0.05 1.37
C LEU A 70 11.51 1.41 1.73
N THR A 71 12.35 1.96 0.85
CA THR A 71 12.67 3.39 0.85
C THR A 71 11.53 4.14 0.15
N GLN A 72 10.57 4.63 0.94
CA GLN A 72 9.36 5.30 0.45
C GLN A 72 9.67 6.76 0.09
N VAL A 73 9.31 7.16 -1.12
CA VAL A 73 9.63 8.48 -1.70
C VAL A 73 8.38 9.26 -2.11
N HIS A 74 7.19 8.82 -1.70
CA HIS A 74 5.90 9.39 -2.07
C HIS A 74 5.62 9.33 -3.58
N GLY A 75 6.21 8.33 -4.24
CA GLY A 75 6.07 8.06 -5.67
C GLY A 75 4.95 7.05 -5.98
N VAL A 76 5.10 6.37 -7.12
CA VAL A 76 4.13 5.38 -7.61
C VAL A 76 4.80 4.06 -8.02
N HIS A 77 6.08 3.89 -7.72
CA HIS A 77 6.81 2.68 -8.06
C HIS A 77 6.32 1.50 -7.20
N VAL A 78 6.15 0.35 -7.84
CA VAL A 78 5.70 -0.90 -7.23
C VAL A 78 6.76 -1.96 -7.46
N VAL A 79 7.14 -2.67 -6.39
CA VAL A 79 8.07 -3.81 -6.47
C VAL A 79 7.33 -5.11 -6.21
N GLN A 80 7.75 -6.18 -6.86
CA GLN A 80 7.24 -7.52 -6.62
C GLN A 80 8.29 -8.33 -5.87
N HIS A 81 7.95 -8.82 -4.67
CA HIS A 81 8.81 -9.70 -3.89
C HIS A 81 8.66 -11.15 -4.35
N GLY A 82 9.80 -11.87 -4.37
CA GLY A 82 9.85 -13.28 -4.75
C GLY A 82 10.01 -13.55 -6.26
N GLN A 83 10.08 -12.55 -7.12
CA GLN A 83 10.63 -12.73 -8.46
C GLN A 83 12.17 -12.67 -8.37
N GLN A 84 12.82 -13.79 -8.64
CA GLN A 84 14.26 -13.80 -8.92
C GLN A 84 14.49 -12.95 -10.18
N THR A 85 15.00 -11.73 -10.02
CA THR A 85 15.71 -11.09 -11.12
C THR A 85 17.00 -11.88 -11.27
N VAL A 86 17.00 -12.88 -12.14
CA VAL A 86 18.21 -13.54 -12.57
C VAL A 86 19.00 -12.53 -13.40
N THR A 87 19.82 -11.73 -12.74
CA THR A 87 20.97 -11.10 -13.38
C THR A 87 22.11 -12.12 -13.30
N PRO A 88 22.58 -12.67 -14.42
CA PRO A 88 23.66 -13.65 -14.41
C PRO A 88 24.99 -12.93 -14.30
N SER A 89 25.41 -12.50 -13.10
CA SER A 89 26.80 -12.10 -12.84
C SER A 89 27.03 -11.81 -11.35
N HIS A 90 26.94 -12.80 -10.49
CA HIS A 90 27.76 -12.84 -9.27
C HIS A 90 27.76 -14.28 -8.73
N LYS A 91 28.93 -14.94 -8.73
CA LYS A 91 29.10 -16.17 -7.96
C LYS A 91 29.10 -15.75 -6.48
N PRO A 92 28.26 -16.35 -5.61
CA PRO A 92 28.30 -16.04 -4.18
C PRO A 92 29.69 -16.41 -3.62
N SER A 93 30.25 -15.52 -2.82
CA SER A 93 31.45 -15.82 -2.05
C SER A 93 31.09 -16.82 -0.94
N GLN A 94 32.02 -17.75 -0.63
CA GLN A 94 31.82 -18.88 0.29
C GLN A 94 31.61 -18.49 1.77
N ASN A 95 31.48 -17.20 2.13
CA ASN A 95 31.41 -16.71 3.50
C ASN A 95 30.18 -15.83 3.82
N GLU A 96 29.13 -15.86 3.02
CA GLU A 96 27.88 -15.14 3.36
C GLU A 96 26.94 -16.05 4.16
N PRO A 97 26.32 -15.56 5.24
CA PRO A 97 25.36 -16.36 6.01
C PRO A 97 24.15 -16.71 5.13
N ASP A 98 23.84 -18.02 5.10
CA ASP A 98 22.67 -18.58 4.40
C ASP A 98 21.40 -18.16 5.14
N THR A 99 20.89 -16.96 4.86
CA THR A 99 19.63 -16.50 5.39
C THR A 99 18.54 -16.60 4.33
N ASP A 100 17.30 -16.87 4.73
CA ASP A 100 16.14 -16.95 3.81
C ASP A 100 15.99 -15.71 2.93
N LEU A 101 16.50 -14.56 3.37
CA LEU A 101 16.55 -13.30 2.60
C LEU A 101 17.44 -13.42 1.35
N ALA A 102 18.50 -14.26 1.39
CA ALA A 102 19.35 -14.55 0.22
C ALA A 102 18.58 -15.25 -0.88
N ARG A 103 17.84 -16.28 -0.49
CA ARG A 103 17.04 -17.08 -1.41
C ARG A 103 15.94 -16.29 -2.08
N LEU A 104 15.46 -15.24 -1.40
CA LEU A 104 14.42 -14.31 -1.89
C LEU A 104 15.00 -13.14 -2.71
N GLY A 105 16.32 -13.06 -2.91
CA GLY A 105 16.98 -11.96 -3.61
C GLY A 105 16.97 -10.63 -2.84
N LEU A 106 16.78 -10.68 -1.52
CA LEU A 106 16.62 -9.52 -0.65
C LEU A 106 17.91 -9.15 0.12
N HIS A 107 19.06 -9.77 -0.23
CA HIS A 107 20.35 -9.47 0.39
C HIS A 107 20.88 -8.08 0.03
N GLY A 108 21.30 -7.36 1.08
CA GLY A 108 22.23 -6.23 0.98
C GLY A 108 21.73 -4.99 0.25
N ARG A 109 20.44 -4.89 -0.04
CA ARG A 109 19.88 -3.67 -0.61
C ARG A 109 19.37 -2.77 0.53
N GLN A 110 20.08 -1.70 0.80
CA GLN A 110 19.47 -0.53 1.42
C GLN A 110 18.17 -0.26 0.66
N GLY A 111 17.03 -0.39 1.34
CA GLY A 111 15.65 -0.42 0.91
C GLY A 111 15.38 -0.14 -0.57
N LEU A 112 14.70 -1.06 -1.24
CA LEU A 112 14.20 -0.83 -2.60
C LEU A 112 13.39 0.46 -2.63
N GLN A 113 13.78 1.42 -3.47
CA GLN A 113 13.06 2.68 -3.61
C GLN A 113 11.71 2.43 -4.29
N ALA A 114 10.64 2.40 -3.49
CA ALA A 114 9.28 2.17 -3.97
C ALA A 114 8.27 2.62 -2.91
N ASP A 115 7.02 2.83 -3.34
CA ASP A 115 5.90 3.20 -2.48
C ASP A 115 4.80 2.14 -2.46
N ALA A 116 5.00 1.03 -3.13
CA ALA A 116 4.12 -0.14 -3.04
C ALA A 116 4.90 -1.44 -3.31
N CYS A 117 4.37 -2.53 -2.79
CA CYS A 117 4.90 -3.86 -3.03
C CYS A 117 3.80 -4.92 -3.10
N ILE A 118 4.12 -6.01 -3.79
CA ILE A 118 3.23 -7.15 -3.98
C ILE A 118 4.02 -8.43 -3.73
N THR A 119 3.38 -9.45 -3.19
CA THR A 119 3.91 -10.80 -3.12
C THR A 119 2.85 -11.85 -3.39
N ARG A 120 3.29 -13.00 -3.92
CA ARG A 120 2.53 -14.24 -4.04
C ARG A 120 3.19 -15.38 -3.27
N HIS A 121 4.23 -15.07 -2.49
CA HIS A 121 5.01 -16.03 -1.73
C HIS A 121 4.61 -16.00 -0.26
N PRO A 122 4.27 -17.15 0.35
CA PRO A 122 4.06 -17.26 1.78
C PRO A 122 5.30 -16.82 2.58
N GLY A 123 5.08 -16.34 3.79
CA GLY A 123 6.16 -15.95 4.71
C GLY A 123 6.85 -14.63 4.40
N VAL A 124 6.50 -13.93 3.31
CA VAL A 124 6.99 -12.60 2.97
C VAL A 124 5.90 -11.57 3.25
N ALA A 125 6.18 -10.58 4.09
CA ALA A 125 5.23 -9.53 4.42
C ALA A 125 5.51 -8.24 3.65
N CYS A 126 4.57 -7.84 2.79
CA CYS A 126 4.53 -6.50 2.23
C CYS A 126 4.33 -5.49 3.36
N THR A 127 5.29 -4.56 3.53
CA THR A 127 5.34 -3.67 4.69
C THR A 127 5.44 -2.22 4.25
N ILE A 128 4.52 -1.39 4.74
CA ILE A 128 4.48 0.06 4.48
C ILE A 128 4.59 0.80 5.80
N MET A 129 5.55 1.72 5.89
CA MET A 129 5.75 2.59 7.05
C MET A 129 4.96 3.89 6.91
N VAL A 130 4.33 4.33 8.01
CA VAL A 130 3.51 5.54 8.02
C VAL A 130 3.64 6.33 9.34
N ALA A 131 3.52 7.65 9.21
CA ALA A 131 3.16 8.61 10.23
C ALA A 131 2.43 9.75 9.49
N ASP A 132 1.11 9.67 9.41
CA ASP A 132 0.14 10.51 8.68
C ASP A 132 -0.25 10.05 7.28
N CYS A 133 0.65 9.54 6.44
CA CYS A 133 0.27 8.98 5.14
C CYS A 133 -0.61 7.75 5.31
N LEU A 134 -1.46 7.44 4.32
CA LEU A 134 -2.40 6.33 4.36
C LEU A 134 -1.73 5.02 3.93
N PRO A 135 -1.67 3.99 4.78
CA PRO A 135 -1.30 2.65 4.33
C PRO A 135 -2.54 1.96 3.74
N VAL A 136 -2.36 1.33 2.59
CA VAL A 136 -3.43 0.62 1.87
C VAL A 136 -3.00 -0.82 1.63
N LEU A 137 -3.76 -1.78 2.14
CA LEU A 137 -3.50 -3.20 1.99
C LEU A 137 -4.45 -3.80 0.95
N PHE A 138 -3.94 -4.70 0.12
CA PHE A 138 -4.65 -5.37 -0.96
C PHE A 138 -4.58 -6.87 -0.82
N THR A 139 -5.69 -7.56 -1.08
CA THR A 139 -5.71 -9.00 -1.33
C THR A 139 -6.79 -9.34 -2.35
N ASN A 140 -6.76 -10.54 -2.90
CA ASN A 140 -7.86 -11.07 -3.71
C ASN A 140 -8.68 -12.08 -2.89
N ARG A 141 -9.92 -12.36 -3.33
CA ARG A 141 -10.83 -13.31 -2.66
C ARG A 141 -10.30 -14.73 -2.61
N GLN A 142 -9.37 -15.09 -3.51
CA GLN A 142 -8.73 -16.40 -3.56
C GLN A 142 -7.53 -16.51 -2.59
N GLY A 143 -7.03 -15.40 -2.03
CA GLY A 143 -5.85 -15.41 -1.15
C GLY A 143 -4.57 -15.85 -1.85
N THR A 144 -4.43 -15.55 -3.14
CA THR A 144 -3.26 -15.95 -3.95
C THR A 144 -2.22 -14.85 -4.10
N ALA A 145 -2.57 -13.63 -3.73
CA ALA A 145 -1.69 -12.47 -3.78
C ALA A 145 -2.06 -11.48 -2.68
N VAL A 146 -1.04 -10.79 -2.16
CA VAL A 146 -1.19 -9.68 -1.23
C VAL A 146 -0.31 -8.52 -1.68
N GLY A 147 -0.69 -7.30 -1.29
CA GLY A 147 0.10 -6.12 -1.58
C GLY A 147 -0.15 -5.00 -0.59
N ALA A 148 0.78 -4.06 -0.52
CA ALA A 148 0.70 -2.89 0.33
C ALA A 148 1.17 -1.64 -0.41
N ALA A 149 0.50 -0.50 -0.18
CA ALA A 149 0.84 0.77 -0.80
C ALA A 149 0.90 1.91 0.23
N HIS A 150 1.90 2.77 0.09
CA HIS A 150 2.07 4.03 0.80
C HIS A 150 1.36 5.14 0.02
N ALA A 151 0.18 5.50 0.46
CA ALA A 151 -0.62 6.53 -0.19
C ALA A 151 -0.50 7.88 0.54
N GLY A 152 0.66 8.52 0.47
CA GLY A 152 0.80 9.94 0.70
C GLY A 152 0.09 10.72 -0.43
N TRP A 153 -0.29 12.00 -0.21
CA TRP A 153 -1.10 12.74 -1.16
C TRP A 153 -0.47 12.82 -2.56
N ARG A 154 0.87 12.92 -2.66
CA ARG A 154 1.58 12.97 -3.95
C ARG A 154 1.45 11.67 -4.73
N GLY A 155 1.76 10.54 -4.09
CA GLY A 155 1.60 9.21 -4.67
C GLY A 155 0.14 8.89 -5.01
N LEU A 156 -0.80 9.30 -4.14
CA LEU A 156 -2.23 9.09 -4.35
C LEU A 156 -2.79 9.93 -5.50
N ALA A 157 -2.38 11.20 -5.62
CA ALA A 157 -2.76 12.08 -6.73
C ALA A 157 -2.19 11.57 -8.06
N GLY A 158 -0.94 11.08 -8.05
CA GLY A 158 -0.25 10.67 -9.26
C GLY A 158 0.18 11.86 -10.14
N LYS A 159 0.37 11.61 -11.43
CA LYS A 159 0.85 12.64 -12.37
C LYS A 159 -0.29 13.55 -12.82
N PRO A 160 -0.10 14.88 -12.81
CA PRO A 160 -1.11 15.82 -13.31
C PRO A 160 -1.54 15.49 -14.75
N GLY A 161 -2.84 15.58 -15.01
CA GLY A 161 -3.41 15.32 -16.34
C GLY A 161 -3.35 13.87 -16.83
N GLN A 162 -2.89 12.93 -15.98
CA GLN A 162 -2.89 11.50 -16.28
C GLN A 162 -3.82 10.76 -15.32
N PRO A 163 -5.08 10.55 -15.68
CA PRO A 163 -6.01 9.77 -14.86
C PRO A 163 -5.45 8.36 -14.59
N ARG A 164 -5.67 7.85 -13.37
CA ARG A 164 -5.21 6.52 -12.95
C ARG A 164 -3.67 6.36 -12.94
N SER A 165 -2.93 7.43 -12.71
CA SER A 165 -1.45 7.41 -12.60
C SER A 165 -0.94 7.36 -11.16
N GLY A 166 -1.83 7.31 -10.15
CA GLY A 166 -1.46 7.25 -8.73
C GLY A 166 -1.01 5.87 -8.28
N VAL A 167 -0.43 5.81 -7.07
CA VAL A 167 0.13 4.58 -6.48
C VAL A 167 -0.90 3.45 -6.37
N LEU A 168 -2.17 3.76 -6.09
CA LEU A 168 -3.23 2.75 -6.01
C LEU A 168 -3.56 2.14 -7.38
N ALA A 169 -3.49 2.93 -8.44
CA ALA A 169 -3.64 2.43 -9.79
C ALA A 169 -2.42 1.59 -10.21
N ALA A 170 -1.22 2.04 -9.86
CA ALA A 170 0.02 1.34 -10.18
C ALA A 170 0.07 -0.05 -9.51
N ILE A 171 -0.24 -0.15 -8.22
CA ILE A 171 -0.28 -1.44 -7.54
C ILE A 171 -1.39 -2.33 -8.09
N TYR A 172 -2.59 -1.79 -8.33
CA TYR A 172 -3.71 -2.57 -8.85
C TYR A 172 -3.42 -3.16 -10.22
N GLN A 173 -2.75 -2.43 -11.12
CA GLN A 173 -2.35 -2.92 -12.43
C GLN A 173 -1.43 -4.15 -12.36
N GLN A 174 -0.52 -4.20 -11.37
CA GLN A 174 0.39 -5.33 -11.18
C GLN A 174 -0.22 -6.44 -10.31
N PHE A 175 -1.16 -6.07 -9.42
CA PHE A 175 -1.83 -6.98 -8.50
C PHE A 175 -2.85 -7.88 -9.20
N ARG A 176 -3.61 -7.34 -10.13
CA ARG A 176 -4.57 -8.12 -10.91
C ARG A 176 -3.84 -9.24 -11.68
N PRO A 177 -4.38 -10.47 -11.72
CA PRO A 177 -3.84 -11.50 -12.59
C PRO A 177 -3.79 -10.96 -14.03
N LEU A 178 -2.69 -11.18 -14.73
CA LEU A 178 -2.71 -11.07 -16.18
C LEU A 178 -3.84 -12.02 -16.62
N ALA A 179 -4.83 -11.50 -17.36
CA ALA A 179 -5.88 -12.35 -17.88
C ALA A 179 -5.20 -13.57 -18.54
N PRO A 180 -5.59 -14.80 -18.23
CA PRO A 180 -5.03 -15.95 -18.91
C PRO A 180 -5.19 -15.66 -20.40
N VAL A 181 -4.10 -15.78 -21.15
CA VAL A 181 -4.14 -15.67 -22.60
C VAL A 181 -5.03 -16.82 -23.06
N ASN A 182 -6.32 -16.52 -23.23
CA ASN A 182 -7.28 -17.51 -23.67
C ASN A 182 -7.00 -17.78 -25.15
N THR A 183 -6.15 -18.76 -25.40
CA THR A 183 -5.79 -19.19 -26.76
C THR A 183 -7.01 -19.53 -27.60
N THR A 184 -8.08 -20.02 -26.97
CA THR A 184 -9.36 -20.22 -27.60
C THR A 184 -10.00 -18.89 -28.00
N GLN A 185 -9.92 -17.85 -27.15
CA GLN A 185 -10.44 -16.52 -27.46
C GLN A 185 -9.64 -15.83 -28.58
N ILE A 186 -8.31 -16.05 -28.60
CA ILE A 186 -7.45 -15.56 -29.69
C ILE A 186 -7.82 -16.26 -30.99
N ALA A 187 -7.98 -17.57 -30.98
CA ALA A 187 -8.43 -18.34 -32.15
C ALA A 187 -9.81 -17.88 -32.62
N THR A 188 -10.77 -17.70 -31.70
CA THR A 188 -12.11 -17.20 -32.02
C THR A 188 -12.06 -15.77 -32.57
N ASN A 189 -11.23 -14.91 -32.01
CA ASN A 189 -11.07 -13.54 -32.50
C ASN A 189 -10.38 -13.50 -33.88
N ILE A 190 -9.42 -14.37 -34.15
CA ILE A 190 -8.77 -14.48 -35.46
C ILE A 190 -9.80 -14.96 -36.51
N ILE A 191 -10.61 -15.96 -36.15
CA ILE A 191 -11.68 -16.47 -37.05
C ILE A 191 -12.73 -15.38 -37.27
N ALA A 192 -13.12 -14.65 -36.24
CA ALA A 192 -14.06 -13.51 -36.33
C ALA A 192 -13.52 -12.38 -37.22
N TYR A 193 -12.20 -12.04 -37.05
CA TYR A 193 -11.53 -11.06 -37.91
C TYR A 193 -11.47 -11.48 -39.36
N GLN A 194 -11.20 -12.75 -39.63
CA GLN A 194 -11.21 -13.33 -41.00
C GLN A 194 -12.60 -13.35 -41.61
N ALA A 195 -13.65 -13.56 -40.79
CA ALA A 195 -15.05 -13.50 -41.24
C ALA A 195 -15.51 -12.07 -41.51
N LEU A 196 -15.07 -11.10 -40.69
CA LEU A 196 -15.38 -9.65 -40.83
C LEU A 196 -14.71 -9.04 -42.07
N ALA A 197 -13.51 -9.49 -42.42
CA ALA A 197 -12.83 -9.07 -43.64
C ALA A 197 -13.61 -9.40 -44.91
N LYS A 198 -14.59 -10.31 -44.80
CA LYS A 198 -15.46 -10.74 -45.91
C LYS A 198 -16.86 -10.11 -45.88
N SER A 199 -17.19 -9.26 -44.89
CA SER A 199 -18.54 -8.65 -44.77
C SER A 199 -18.46 -7.27 -44.09
N PRO A 200 -18.33 -6.17 -44.84
CA PRO A 200 -18.29 -4.82 -44.27
C PRO A 200 -19.70 -4.42 -43.79
N GLY A 201 -19.85 -4.16 -42.49
CA GLY A 201 -21.07 -3.56 -41.91
C GLY A 201 -21.54 -3.99 -40.55
N ARG A 202 -20.88 -4.93 -39.86
CA ARG A 202 -21.29 -5.38 -38.53
C ARG A 202 -20.39 -4.75 -37.45
N LYS A 203 -20.97 -3.95 -36.55
CA LYS A 203 -20.28 -3.44 -35.35
C LYS A 203 -20.03 -4.60 -34.36
N LEU A 204 -18.80 -4.78 -33.95
CA LEU A 204 -18.43 -5.67 -32.84
C LEU A 204 -18.98 -5.07 -31.53
N GLU A 205 -19.83 -5.78 -30.83
CA GLU A 205 -20.09 -5.56 -29.43
C GLU A 205 -18.79 -5.82 -28.67
N GLN A 206 -18.32 -4.81 -27.97
CA GLN A 206 -17.11 -4.89 -27.14
C GLN A 206 -17.34 -5.91 -26.02
N ALA A 207 -16.64 -7.02 -26.08
CA ALA A 207 -16.57 -7.97 -24.98
C ALA A 207 -15.91 -7.31 -23.76
N SER A 208 -16.75 -6.72 -22.90
CA SER A 208 -16.36 -6.19 -21.60
C SER A 208 -16.32 -7.34 -20.59
N ALA A 209 -15.17 -7.89 -20.23
CA ALA A 209 -15.25 -8.84 -19.16
C ALA A 209 -14.03 -9.06 -18.23
N PRO A 210 -12.74 -9.11 -18.61
CA PRO A 210 -11.71 -9.50 -17.63
C PRO A 210 -11.41 -8.46 -16.54
N GLN A 211 -11.63 -7.16 -16.81
CA GLN A 211 -11.31 -6.10 -15.84
C GLN A 211 -12.35 -5.96 -14.73
N ALA A 212 -13.64 -6.13 -15.03
CA ALA A 212 -14.71 -6.03 -14.05
C ALA A 212 -14.63 -7.16 -13.00
N SER A 213 -14.28 -8.39 -13.40
CA SER A 213 -14.14 -9.51 -12.47
C SER A 213 -12.95 -9.33 -11.52
N ALA A 214 -11.81 -8.86 -12.01
CA ALA A 214 -10.62 -8.64 -11.17
C ALA A 214 -10.85 -7.56 -10.10
N ALA A 215 -11.59 -6.49 -10.40
CA ALA A 215 -11.92 -5.45 -9.43
C ALA A 215 -12.90 -5.97 -8.36
N GLN A 216 -13.88 -6.79 -8.72
CA GLN A 216 -14.83 -7.43 -7.80
C GLN A 216 -14.13 -8.45 -6.87
N ASP A 217 -13.07 -9.10 -7.36
CA ASP A 217 -12.27 -10.04 -6.59
C ASP A 217 -11.26 -9.36 -5.64
N THR A 218 -11.02 -8.06 -5.79
CA THR A 218 -10.05 -7.32 -4.99
C THR A 218 -10.68 -6.80 -3.70
N LEU A 219 -10.05 -7.10 -2.58
CA LEU A 219 -10.37 -6.57 -1.26
C LEU A 219 -9.29 -5.57 -0.85
N VAL A 220 -9.70 -4.42 -0.33
CA VAL A 220 -8.78 -3.36 0.11
C VAL A 220 -9.09 -2.96 1.54
N TRP A 221 -8.06 -2.77 2.35
CA TRP A 221 -8.17 -2.21 3.69
C TRP A 221 -7.34 -0.93 3.80
N LEU A 222 -7.96 0.11 4.34
CA LEU A 222 -7.35 1.41 4.62
C LEU A 222 -6.96 1.48 6.10
N GLY A 223 -5.70 1.76 6.40
CA GLY A 223 -5.20 1.89 7.76
C GLY A 223 -5.31 3.30 8.32
N PRO A 224 -4.78 3.54 9.55
CA PRO A 224 -4.76 4.86 10.17
C PRO A 224 -3.89 5.84 9.37
N CYS A 225 -4.38 7.08 9.25
CA CYS A 225 -3.67 8.18 8.60
C CYS A 225 -4.05 9.51 9.26
N ILE A 226 -3.53 10.63 8.77
CA ILE A 226 -4.03 11.95 9.20
C ILE A 226 -5.48 12.12 8.76
N GLY A 227 -6.35 12.45 9.71
CA GLY A 227 -7.79 12.58 9.47
C GLY A 227 -8.20 13.94 8.87
N PRO A 228 -9.44 14.03 8.37
CA PRO A 228 -9.93 15.21 7.65
C PRO A 228 -9.97 16.50 8.48
N ASP A 229 -10.05 16.41 9.82
CA ASP A 229 -10.04 17.58 10.70
C ASP A 229 -8.61 18.07 11.04
N LYS A 230 -7.57 17.39 10.58
CA LYS A 230 -6.16 17.68 10.90
C LYS A 230 -5.27 17.82 9.67
N PHE A 231 -5.74 17.39 8.50
CA PHE A 231 -4.95 17.44 7.27
C PHE A 231 -5.16 18.76 6.54
N GLU A 232 -4.55 19.82 7.09
CA GLU A 232 -4.49 21.12 6.39
C GLU A 232 -3.53 21.03 5.21
N VAL A 233 -3.98 21.53 4.05
CA VAL A 233 -3.26 21.54 2.76
C VAL A 233 -3.46 22.87 2.04
N GLY A 234 -2.57 23.17 1.10
CA GLY A 234 -2.72 24.30 0.17
C GLY A 234 -3.59 23.98 -1.04
N GLY A 235 -3.82 24.98 -1.88
CA GLY A 235 -4.59 24.85 -3.13
C GLY A 235 -3.96 23.86 -4.10
N GLU A 236 -2.63 23.79 -4.14
CA GLU A 236 -1.86 22.88 -4.99
C GLU A 236 -2.22 21.40 -4.77
N VAL A 237 -2.47 21.00 -3.52
CA VAL A 237 -2.90 19.63 -3.21
C VAL A 237 -4.32 19.39 -3.73
N ARG A 238 -5.24 20.32 -3.48
CA ARG A 238 -6.62 20.24 -3.94
C ARG A 238 -6.67 20.15 -5.47
N ASP A 239 -5.95 21.01 -6.15
CA ASP A 239 -5.97 21.11 -7.61
C ASP A 239 -5.36 19.86 -8.28
N ALA A 240 -4.35 19.24 -7.66
CA ALA A 240 -3.80 17.96 -8.11
C ALA A 240 -4.85 16.84 -8.18
N PHE A 241 -5.86 16.86 -7.31
CA PHE A 241 -6.96 15.89 -7.34
C PHE A 241 -8.09 16.32 -8.27
N LEU A 242 -8.47 17.61 -8.26
CA LEU A 242 -9.60 18.11 -9.05
C LEU A 242 -9.36 18.08 -10.55
N THR A 243 -8.12 18.23 -11.01
CA THR A 243 -7.77 18.11 -12.43
C THR A 243 -8.00 16.69 -12.98
N GLN A 244 -8.06 15.70 -12.11
CA GLN A 244 -8.29 14.31 -12.52
C GLN A 244 -9.72 13.83 -12.28
N ASP A 245 -10.38 14.37 -11.24
CA ASP A 245 -11.73 13.95 -10.85
C ASP A 245 -12.43 15.08 -10.10
N ALA A 246 -13.46 15.66 -10.70
CA ALA A 246 -14.24 16.73 -10.09
C ALA A 246 -14.95 16.29 -8.80
N ALA A 247 -15.27 14.98 -8.63
CA ALA A 247 -15.88 14.44 -7.43
C ALA A 247 -14.96 14.58 -6.20
N ALA A 248 -13.64 14.71 -6.39
CA ALA A 248 -12.69 14.97 -5.31
C ALA A 248 -12.98 16.28 -4.55
N ARG A 249 -13.76 17.20 -5.12
CA ARG A 249 -14.16 18.47 -4.45
C ARG A 249 -14.81 18.22 -3.09
N ALA A 250 -15.61 17.18 -2.96
CA ALA A 250 -16.29 16.83 -1.71
C ALA A 250 -15.32 16.42 -0.58
N MET A 251 -14.07 16.08 -0.91
CA MET A 251 -13.04 15.68 0.04
C MET A 251 -12.22 16.86 0.58
N PHE A 252 -12.58 18.09 0.23
CA PHE A 252 -11.88 19.31 0.64
C PHE A 252 -12.85 20.32 1.28
N LYS A 253 -12.63 20.63 2.56
CA LYS A 253 -13.37 21.66 3.30
C LYS A 253 -12.54 22.95 3.36
N PRO A 254 -13.05 24.12 2.94
CA PRO A 254 -12.28 25.37 2.97
C PRO A 254 -12.02 25.82 4.41
N LEU A 255 -10.81 26.33 4.67
CA LEU A 255 -10.39 26.96 5.92
C LEU A 255 -10.22 28.48 5.78
N GLY A 256 -10.29 29.04 4.57
CA GLY A 256 -9.92 30.42 4.26
C GLY A 256 -8.44 30.58 3.88
N ALA A 257 -8.05 31.77 3.40
CA ALA A 257 -6.69 32.10 2.99
C ALA A 257 -6.02 31.08 2.05
N GLY A 258 -6.79 30.45 1.15
CA GLY A 258 -6.28 29.43 0.22
C GLY A 258 -5.93 28.08 0.85
N LYS A 259 -6.32 27.85 2.10
CA LYS A 259 -6.12 26.60 2.84
C LYS A 259 -7.37 25.74 2.87
N TRP A 260 -7.15 24.45 2.96
CA TRP A 260 -8.20 23.41 2.94
C TRP A 260 -7.92 22.34 3.96
N LEU A 261 -8.96 21.75 4.52
CA LEU A 261 -8.89 20.44 5.19
C LEU A 261 -9.21 19.35 4.17
N ALA A 262 -8.33 18.35 4.05
CA ALA A 262 -8.48 17.28 3.08
C ALA A 262 -8.78 15.94 3.76
N ASP A 263 -9.67 15.14 3.17
CA ASP A 263 -9.94 13.76 3.57
C ASP A 263 -9.09 12.78 2.72
N LEU A 264 -7.94 12.38 3.25
CA LEU A 264 -7.02 11.48 2.56
C LEU A 264 -7.63 10.09 2.33
N ALA A 265 -8.37 9.56 3.30
CA ALA A 265 -9.04 8.27 3.19
C ALA A 265 -10.21 8.33 2.18
N GLY A 266 -10.97 9.41 2.17
CA GLY A 266 -12.02 9.68 1.18
C GLY A 266 -11.47 9.78 -0.24
N LEU A 267 -10.35 10.50 -0.44
CA LEU A 267 -9.65 10.59 -1.72
C LEU A 267 -9.18 9.21 -2.20
N ALA A 268 -8.64 8.37 -1.30
CA ALA A 268 -8.23 7.01 -1.65
C ALA A 268 -9.43 6.16 -2.07
N ARG A 269 -10.58 6.26 -1.38
CA ARG A 269 -11.83 5.56 -1.75
C ARG A 269 -12.33 5.98 -3.13
N LEU A 270 -12.27 7.27 -3.46
CA LEU A 270 -12.61 7.75 -4.81
C LEU A 270 -11.70 7.12 -5.88
N ARG A 271 -10.38 7.09 -5.63
CA ARG A 271 -9.43 6.47 -6.55
C ARG A 271 -9.67 4.98 -6.75
N LEU A 272 -9.94 4.24 -5.66
CA LEU A 272 -10.22 2.80 -5.72
C LEU A 272 -11.53 2.51 -6.48
N ARG A 273 -12.60 3.27 -6.22
CA ARG A 273 -13.88 3.15 -6.95
C ARG A 273 -13.72 3.46 -8.44
N ALA A 274 -12.90 4.45 -8.79
CA ALA A 274 -12.58 4.73 -10.20
C ALA A 274 -11.84 3.57 -10.91
N LEU A 275 -11.24 2.64 -10.16
CA LEU A 275 -10.67 1.40 -10.65
C LEU A 275 -11.69 0.23 -10.68
N GLY A 276 -12.92 0.47 -10.22
CA GLY A 276 -13.99 -0.54 -10.10
C GLY A 276 -13.94 -1.36 -8.82
N ILE A 277 -13.09 -0.98 -7.84
CA ILE A 277 -12.96 -1.68 -6.56
C ILE A 277 -13.98 -1.11 -5.57
N GLU A 278 -14.95 -1.93 -5.16
CA GLU A 278 -16.02 -1.57 -4.22
C GLU A 278 -15.80 -2.16 -2.81
N SER A 279 -15.05 -3.25 -2.70
CA SER A 279 -14.79 -3.94 -1.43
C SER A 279 -13.67 -3.24 -0.65
N ILE A 280 -14.00 -2.08 -0.05
CA ILE A 280 -13.06 -1.19 0.66
C ILE A 280 -13.43 -1.10 2.14
N TYR A 281 -12.54 -1.54 3.01
CA TYR A 281 -12.72 -1.67 4.47
C TYR A 281 -11.78 -0.74 5.24
N GLY A 282 -11.91 -0.73 6.56
CA GLY A 282 -11.04 0.03 7.48
C GLY A 282 -11.40 1.50 7.55
N ASN A 283 -10.41 2.36 7.59
CA ASN A 283 -10.49 3.80 7.87
C ASN A 283 -11.65 4.48 7.12
N ASP A 284 -12.62 4.95 7.88
CA ASP A 284 -13.83 5.62 7.40
C ASP A 284 -13.75 7.16 7.47
N GLY A 285 -12.58 7.70 7.79
CA GLY A 285 -12.35 9.14 8.00
C GLY A 285 -12.68 9.61 9.41
N SER A 286 -13.17 8.74 10.30
CA SER A 286 -13.49 9.11 11.68
C SER A 286 -12.25 9.44 12.52
N ARG A 287 -12.46 10.16 13.62
CA ARG A 287 -11.39 10.56 14.54
C ARG A 287 -10.58 9.38 15.11
N ALA A 288 -11.20 8.21 15.24
CA ALA A 288 -10.54 7.00 15.75
C ALA A 288 -9.36 6.54 14.88
N TRP A 289 -9.40 6.85 13.58
CA TRP A 289 -8.35 6.53 12.62
C TRP A 289 -7.32 7.65 12.42
N CYS A 290 -7.55 8.82 13.01
CA CYS A 290 -6.68 9.98 12.80
C CYS A 290 -5.39 9.87 13.60
N ALA A 291 -4.24 9.75 12.92
CA ALA A 291 -2.92 9.67 13.54
C ALA A 291 -2.62 10.92 14.39
N ALA A 292 -2.92 12.10 13.88
CA ALA A 292 -2.68 13.36 14.58
C ALA A 292 -3.58 13.58 15.80
N SER A 293 -4.78 12.99 15.84
CA SER A 293 -5.74 13.15 16.93
C SER A 293 -5.60 12.12 18.06
N ASN A 294 -4.81 11.06 17.86
CA ASN A 294 -4.64 9.96 18.82
C ASN A 294 -3.16 9.76 19.21
N PRO A 295 -2.56 10.69 19.98
CA PRO A 295 -1.13 10.69 20.29
C PRO A 295 -0.68 9.50 21.13
N SER A 296 -1.53 8.94 21.97
CA SER A 296 -1.23 7.72 22.74
C SER A 296 -1.15 6.46 21.91
N ARG A 297 -1.71 6.49 20.68
CA ARG A 297 -1.83 5.31 19.83
C ARG A 297 -0.99 5.36 18.58
N PHE A 298 -0.82 6.54 17.99
CA PHE A 298 -0.18 6.71 16.69
C PHE A 298 0.91 7.76 16.69
N PHE A 299 1.98 7.49 15.94
CA PHE A 299 2.90 8.52 15.50
C PHE A 299 2.24 9.42 14.45
N SER A 300 2.56 10.72 14.50
CA SER A 300 2.12 11.70 13.51
C SER A 300 3.24 12.68 13.22
N HIS A 301 3.72 12.69 12.00
CA HIS A 301 4.74 13.63 11.57
C HIS A 301 4.25 15.09 11.66
N ARG A 302 3.00 15.34 11.29
CA ARG A 302 2.35 16.66 11.35
C ARG A 302 2.28 17.22 12.78
N ARG A 303 1.96 16.37 13.74
CA ARG A 303 1.87 16.75 15.15
C ARG A 303 3.24 16.87 15.80
N ASP A 304 4.12 15.89 15.57
CA ASP A 304 5.28 15.66 16.42
C ASP A 304 6.57 16.32 15.89
N ALA A 305 6.75 16.39 14.56
CA ALA A 305 8.03 16.79 13.97
C ALA A 305 8.48 18.22 14.37
N LEU A 306 7.57 19.17 14.41
CA LEU A 306 7.90 20.55 14.79
C LEU A 306 8.04 20.75 16.30
N VAL A 307 7.32 19.96 17.11
CA VAL A 307 7.26 20.14 18.57
C VAL A 307 8.32 19.30 19.28
N LEU A 308 8.54 18.08 18.80
CA LEU A 308 9.43 17.10 19.42
C LEU A 308 10.74 16.88 18.66
N GLY A 309 10.90 17.53 17.50
CA GLY A 309 12.09 17.37 16.64
C GLY A 309 12.11 16.07 15.83
N GLY A 310 11.10 15.21 15.94
CA GLY A 310 11.01 13.94 15.23
C GLY A 310 9.69 13.23 15.42
N SER A 311 9.50 12.15 14.70
CA SER A 311 8.35 11.26 14.86
C SER A 311 8.69 9.86 14.35
N GLY A 312 8.32 8.83 15.12
CA GLY A 312 8.48 7.43 14.71
C GLY A 312 7.60 7.06 13.52
N ARG A 313 7.76 5.81 13.07
CA ARG A 313 6.95 5.21 11.99
C ARG A 313 6.27 3.95 12.48
N MET A 314 4.96 3.85 12.28
CA MET A 314 4.20 2.61 12.36
C MET A 314 4.37 1.82 11.07
N ALA A 315 4.05 0.52 11.08
CA ALA A 315 4.01 -0.30 9.88
C ALA A 315 2.66 -0.98 9.69
N ALA A 316 2.17 -0.99 8.46
CA ALA A 316 1.08 -1.86 8.02
C ALA A 316 1.68 -3.00 7.20
N CYS A 317 1.41 -4.23 7.62
CA CYS A 317 1.95 -5.46 7.03
C CYS A 317 0.82 -6.35 6.54
N ILE A 318 1.06 -7.03 5.40
CA ILE A 318 0.17 -8.07 4.87
C ILE A 318 0.99 -9.20 4.26
N TRP A 319 0.61 -10.44 4.53
CA TRP A 319 1.33 -11.62 4.03
C TRP A 319 0.40 -12.82 3.83
N LEU A 320 0.91 -13.82 3.11
CA LEU A 320 0.31 -15.13 2.97
C LEU A 320 0.92 -16.09 3.99
N SER A 321 0.08 -16.87 4.70
CA SER A 321 0.50 -17.90 5.67
C SER A 321 0.33 -19.30 5.11
#